data_481190d71e2b0ef6cd00582b1de4aa45
#
_entry.id   481190d71e2b0ef6cd00582b1de4aa45
#
_cell.length_a   1.000
_cell.length_b   1.000
_cell.length_c   1.000
_cell.angle_alpha   90.00
_cell.angle_beta   90.00
_cell.angle_gamma   90.00
#
_symmetry.space_group_name_H-M   'P 1'
#
loop_
_entity.id
_entity.type
_entity.pdbx_description
1 polymer ?
#
loop_
_entity_poly.entity_id
_entity_poly.type
_entity_poly.pdbx_seq_one_letter_code
_entity_poly.pdbx_strand_id
1 'polypeptide(L)'
;MLTVATGPFGSDAYVLMREVAEVVERHSSTLRLALKATRDASQNIALLNRGEIDTAVIRSDTPVVSDVRVIADLYPDVMHLITRFDAGIRNVNELQRANVSIPQYGTDAFRSFWVLGDHYDLPIDRMKWDAEPFLQGATRLLNGDVNALFTTRSMRDAQLIRLFEDAQLKGLKLHLVPIRQAAAIAVKRPFLKPVTIPAGTYTGATPIPGIDLPTSSVDRILVSRDDIPAEAIRELTRILFEHRLDLTIRFSLASAISQPDQTRGLSVPLHDGAEAFYLRDEPSFIQENAEPLALMV
;
A
#
# COMPACT_ATOMS: atom_id res chain seq x y z
N MET A 1 -10.20 -9.57 21.94
CA MET A 1 -9.83 -8.20 21.48
C MET A 1 -8.48 -8.32 20.79
N LEU A 2 -8.31 -7.76 19.60
CA LEU A 2 -7.02 -7.71 18.89
C LEU A 2 -6.49 -6.29 18.84
N THR A 3 -5.21 -6.12 19.11
CA THR A 3 -4.51 -4.83 18.99
C THR A 3 -3.90 -4.71 17.61
N VAL A 4 -4.20 -3.61 16.89
CA VAL A 4 -3.79 -3.37 15.51
C VAL A 4 -2.87 -2.16 15.42
N ALA A 5 -1.62 -2.33 15.01
CA ALA A 5 -0.74 -1.21 14.65
C ALA A 5 -1.02 -0.75 13.22
N THR A 6 -1.33 0.53 13.05
CA THR A 6 -1.87 1.05 11.78
C THR A 6 -0.90 1.90 10.97
N GLY A 7 0.08 2.52 11.60
CA GLY A 7 0.88 3.61 11.04
C GLY A 7 0.45 4.98 11.60
N PRO A 8 0.88 6.09 10.97
CA PRO A 8 0.62 7.44 11.50
C PRO A 8 -0.87 7.75 11.65
N PHE A 9 -1.20 8.47 12.70
CA PHE A 9 -2.56 8.97 12.91
C PHE A 9 -3.03 9.76 11.68
N GLY A 10 -4.25 9.47 11.22
CA GLY A 10 -4.85 10.12 10.06
C GLY A 10 -4.30 9.66 8.69
N SER A 11 -3.36 8.70 8.65
CA SER A 11 -2.98 8.04 7.39
C SER A 11 -4.12 7.16 6.85
N ASP A 12 -4.08 6.84 5.55
CA ASP A 12 -5.07 5.97 4.93
C ASP A 12 -5.20 4.63 5.66
N ALA A 13 -4.08 4.04 6.11
CA ALA A 13 -4.08 2.80 6.88
C ALA A 13 -4.79 2.96 8.24
N TYR A 14 -4.54 4.08 8.94
CA TYR A 14 -5.22 4.36 10.19
C TYR A 14 -6.72 4.55 9.98
N VAL A 15 -7.11 5.35 8.98
CA VAL A 15 -8.53 5.62 8.67
C VAL A 15 -9.24 4.33 8.27
N LEU A 16 -8.65 3.53 7.38
CA LEU A 16 -9.21 2.25 6.97
C LEU A 16 -9.43 1.32 8.18
N MET A 17 -8.41 1.15 9.03
CA MET A 17 -8.53 0.25 10.18
C MET A 17 -9.50 0.77 11.24
N ARG A 18 -9.71 2.09 11.34
CA ARG A 18 -10.78 2.66 12.16
C ARG A 18 -12.16 2.25 11.66
N GLU A 19 -12.40 2.39 10.36
CA GLU A 19 -13.67 1.95 9.76
C GLU A 19 -13.86 0.43 9.90
N VAL A 20 -12.78 -0.35 9.74
CA VAL A 20 -12.80 -1.80 9.99
C VAL A 20 -13.19 -2.09 11.44
N ALA A 21 -12.62 -1.38 12.42
CA ALA A 21 -12.95 -1.56 13.83
C ALA A 21 -14.44 -1.30 14.12
N GLU A 22 -15.01 -0.24 13.54
CA GLU A 22 -16.44 0.07 13.66
C GLU A 22 -17.34 -1.00 13.00
N VAL A 23 -16.92 -1.55 11.84
CA VAL A 23 -17.67 -2.63 11.18
C VAL A 23 -17.58 -3.92 11.98
N VAL A 24 -16.40 -4.24 12.51
CA VAL A 24 -16.20 -5.39 13.42
C VAL A 24 -17.09 -5.26 14.66
N GLU A 25 -17.18 -4.08 15.27
CA GLU A 25 -18.03 -3.86 16.44
C GLU A 25 -19.51 -4.11 16.17
N ARG A 26 -19.99 -3.81 14.95
CA ARG A 26 -21.39 -4.01 14.57
C ARG A 26 -21.72 -5.44 14.17
N HIS A 27 -20.76 -6.17 13.60
CA HIS A 27 -20.99 -7.48 12.99
C HIS A 27 -20.36 -8.66 13.74
N SER A 28 -19.66 -8.42 14.84
CA SER A 28 -19.14 -9.48 15.73
C SER A 28 -19.51 -9.24 17.17
N SER A 29 -19.95 -10.31 17.85
CA SER A 29 -20.19 -10.30 19.29
C SER A 29 -18.93 -10.66 20.09
N THR A 30 -17.93 -11.27 19.46
CA THR A 30 -16.76 -11.85 20.12
C THR A 30 -15.47 -11.08 19.82
N LEU A 31 -15.38 -10.40 18.68
CA LEU A 31 -14.18 -9.68 18.25
C LEU A 31 -14.33 -8.17 18.47
N ARG A 32 -13.23 -7.56 18.92
CA ARG A 32 -13.05 -6.10 18.99
C ARG A 32 -11.64 -5.76 18.55
N LEU A 33 -11.45 -4.61 17.90
CA LEU A 33 -10.14 -4.11 17.50
C LEU A 33 -9.76 -2.88 18.34
N ALA A 34 -8.54 -2.88 18.86
CA ALA A 34 -7.94 -1.72 19.53
C ALA A 34 -6.82 -1.16 18.64
N LEU A 35 -6.98 0.07 18.14
CA LEU A 35 -6.03 0.67 17.23
C LEU A 35 -4.87 1.33 17.97
N LYS A 36 -3.65 1.10 17.51
CA LYS A 36 -2.43 1.75 17.96
C LYS A 36 -1.81 2.53 16.81
N ALA A 37 -1.89 3.86 16.87
CA ALA A 37 -1.15 4.69 15.92
C ALA A 37 0.36 4.52 16.16
N THR A 38 1.11 4.46 15.07
CA THR A 38 2.57 4.26 15.06
C THR A 38 3.21 5.18 14.04
N ARG A 39 4.54 5.23 14.01
CA ARG A 39 5.27 6.07 13.08
C ARG A 39 5.30 5.50 11.64
N ASP A 40 5.54 4.20 11.51
CA ASP A 40 5.78 3.52 10.22
C ASP A 40 5.68 1.99 10.35
N ALA A 41 5.79 1.28 9.21
CA ALA A 41 5.74 -0.18 9.19
C ALA A 41 6.94 -0.83 9.92
N SER A 42 8.08 -0.17 9.98
CA SER A 42 9.24 -0.70 10.75
C SER A 42 8.93 -0.75 12.24
N GLN A 43 8.27 0.28 12.78
CA GLN A 43 7.79 0.26 14.15
C GLN A 43 6.69 -0.80 14.35
N ASN A 44 5.79 -0.95 13.37
CA ASN A 44 4.74 -1.96 13.42
C ASN A 44 5.33 -3.37 13.56
N ILE A 45 6.31 -3.72 12.72
CA ILE A 45 7.00 -5.02 12.80
C ILE A 45 7.75 -5.18 14.11
N ALA A 46 8.42 -4.13 14.60
CA ALA A 46 9.13 -4.21 15.88
C ALA A 46 8.18 -4.47 17.06
N LEU A 47 6.99 -3.86 17.07
CA LEU A 47 5.95 -4.11 18.08
C LEU A 47 5.36 -5.53 17.95
N LEU A 48 5.11 -5.99 16.72
CA LEU A 48 4.59 -7.32 16.43
C LEU A 48 5.57 -8.40 16.94
N ASN A 49 6.86 -8.26 16.60
CA ASN A 49 7.90 -9.21 17.00
C ASN A 49 8.11 -9.27 18.53
N ARG A 50 7.79 -8.20 19.27
CA ARG A 50 7.85 -8.20 20.73
C ARG A 50 6.56 -8.70 21.41
N GLY A 51 5.53 -9.04 20.62
CA GLY A 51 4.24 -9.44 21.16
C GLY A 51 3.45 -8.29 21.81
N GLU A 52 3.81 -7.04 21.53
CA GLU A 52 3.11 -5.86 22.08
C GLU A 52 1.81 -5.52 21.31
N ILE A 53 1.62 -6.13 20.14
CA ILE A 53 0.43 -6.03 19.31
C ILE A 53 0.15 -7.38 18.66
N ASP A 54 -1.09 -7.60 18.22
CA ASP A 54 -1.53 -8.84 17.63
C ASP A 54 -1.48 -8.81 16.10
N THR A 55 -1.84 -7.68 15.51
CA THR A 55 -1.90 -7.49 14.07
C THR A 55 -1.28 -6.13 13.67
N ALA A 56 -0.87 -6.01 12.42
CA ALA A 56 -0.25 -4.77 11.92
C ALA A 56 -0.57 -4.53 10.44
N VAL A 57 -0.65 -3.26 10.07
CA VAL A 57 -0.63 -2.84 8.66
C VAL A 57 0.80 -2.55 8.27
N ILE A 58 1.30 -3.24 7.26
CA ILE A 58 2.64 -3.05 6.70
C ILE A 58 2.58 -2.95 5.17
N ARG A 59 3.71 -2.72 4.52
CA ARG A 59 3.84 -2.87 3.08
C ARG A 59 4.34 -4.27 2.74
N SER A 60 3.99 -4.78 1.58
CA SER A 60 4.43 -6.11 1.11
C SER A 60 5.95 -6.22 0.89
N ASP A 61 6.67 -5.08 0.82
CA ASP A 61 8.14 -5.00 0.76
C ASP A 61 8.80 -4.82 2.13
N THR A 62 8.04 -4.83 3.22
CA THR A 62 8.60 -4.71 4.58
C THR A 62 9.23 -6.03 4.98
N PRO A 63 10.53 -6.06 5.38
CA PRO A 63 11.15 -7.27 5.90
C PRO A 63 10.44 -7.76 7.16
N VAL A 64 10.09 -9.03 7.18
CA VAL A 64 9.40 -9.69 8.30
C VAL A 64 10.18 -10.91 8.77
N VAL A 65 9.93 -11.34 10.02
CA VAL A 65 10.46 -12.60 10.58
C VAL A 65 9.52 -13.77 10.27
N SER A 66 9.96 -15.00 10.54
CA SER A 66 9.26 -16.25 10.21
C SER A 66 7.85 -16.38 10.78
N ASP A 67 7.57 -15.72 11.91
CA ASP A 67 6.33 -15.90 12.69
C ASP A 67 5.22 -14.90 12.29
N VAL A 68 5.47 -14.13 11.22
CA VAL A 68 4.45 -13.23 10.66
C VAL A 68 3.65 -13.96 9.59
N ARG A 69 2.33 -13.74 9.59
CA ARG A 69 1.37 -14.30 8.64
C ARG A 69 0.53 -13.20 8.03
N VAL A 70 0.23 -13.32 6.74
CA VAL A 70 -0.64 -12.35 6.04
C VAL A 70 -2.11 -12.73 6.21
N ILE A 71 -2.95 -11.71 6.37
CA ILE A 71 -4.40 -11.85 6.48
C ILE A 71 -5.07 -11.43 5.17
N ALA A 72 -4.77 -10.22 4.68
CA ALA A 72 -5.40 -9.66 3.47
C ALA A 72 -4.50 -8.59 2.84
N ASP A 73 -4.61 -8.43 1.52
CA ASP A 73 -4.18 -7.21 0.84
C ASP A 73 -5.23 -6.13 1.09
N LEU A 74 -4.81 -4.92 1.45
CA LEU A 74 -5.72 -3.83 1.79
C LEU A 74 -5.93 -2.86 0.63
N TYR A 75 -4.85 -2.27 0.13
CA TYR A 75 -4.85 -1.35 -1.01
C TYR A 75 -3.44 -1.11 -1.54
N PRO A 76 -3.29 -0.67 -2.80
CA PRO A 76 -1.98 -0.33 -3.35
C PRO A 76 -1.54 1.08 -2.95
N ASP A 77 -0.28 1.20 -2.52
CA ASP A 77 0.47 2.45 -2.53
C ASP A 77 1.18 2.58 -3.88
N VAL A 78 0.89 3.64 -4.59
CA VAL A 78 1.34 3.87 -5.96
C VAL A 78 2.52 4.83 -5.96
N MET A 79 3.51 4.57 -6.80
CA MET A 79 4.64 5.47 -7.00
C MET A 79 4.22 6.68 -7.83
N HIS A 80 4.47 7.88 -7.31
CA HIS A 80 4.21 9.15 -7.96
C HIS A 80 5.51 9.89 -8.13
N LEU A 81 5.85 10.22 -9.37
CA LEU A 81 6.92 11.14 -9.70
C LEU A 81 6.28 12.42 -10.24
N ILE A 82 6.20 13.43 -9.40
CA ILE A 82 5.50 14.69 -9.67
C ILE A 82 6.52 15.76 -9.99
N THR A 83 6.32 16.49 -11.07
CA THR A 83 7.24 17.56 -11.49
C THR A 83 6.49 18.81 -11.87
N ARG A 84 7.17 19.94 -11.80
CA ARG A 84 6.67 21.16 -12.42
C ARG A 84 6.82 21.03 -13.94
N PHE A 85 5.83 21.50 -14.69
CA PHE A 85 5.84 21.43 -16.15
C PHE A 85 7.01 22.20 -16.76
N ASP A 86 7.38 23.34 -16.16
CA ASP A 86 8.49 24.19 -16.56
C ASP A 86 9.88 23.60 -16.27
N ALA A 87 9.97 22.60 -15.41
CA ALA A 87 11.22 21.87 -15.13
C ALA A 87 11.66 20.97 -16.31
N GLY A 88 10.79 20.70 -17.28
CA GLY A 88 11.12 19.97 -18.50
C GLY A 88 11.37 18.46 -18.31
N ILE A 89 11.11 17.91 -17.12
CA ILE A 89 11.33 16.48 -16.80
C ILE A 89 10.17 15.66 -17.36
N ARG A 90 10.45 14.72 -18.27
CA ARG A 90 9.45 13.89 -18.97
C ARG A 90 9.64 12.39 -18.76
N ASN A 91 10.79 11.98 -18.26
CA ASN A 91 11.12 10.58 -17.98
C ASN A 91 12.01 10.48 -16.73
N VAL A 92 12.13 9.26 -16.19
CA VAL A 92 12.85 8.99 -14.93
C VAL A 92 14.34 9.37 -15.04
N ASN A 93 14.98 9.11 -16.20
CA ASN A 93 16.41 9.37 -16.35
C ASN A 93 16.78 10.87 -16.28
N GLU A 94 15.83 11.77 -16.55
CA GLU A 94 16.07 13.22 -16.44
C GLU A 94 16.18 13.70 -15.00
N LEU A 95 15.80 12.88 -14.01
CA LEU A 95 15.99 13.17 -12.58
C LEU A 95 17.46 13.40 -12.21
N GLN A 96 18.41 12.80 -12.94
CA GLN A 96 19.85 13.00 -12.70
C GLN A 96 20.30 14.48 -12.74
N ARG A 97 19.51 15.35 -13.39
CA ARG A 97 19.79 16.79 -13.50
C ARG A 97 18.87 17.65 -12.65
N ALA A 98 17.97 17.02 -11.90
CA ALA A 98 16.96 17.69 -11.09
C ALA A 98 17.38 17.79 -9.63
N ASN A 99 16.80 18.76 -8.91
CA ASN A 99 16.73 18.76 -7.46
C ASN A 99 15.43 18.04 -7.06
N VAL A 100 15.54 16.92 -6.36
CA VAL A 100 14.43 16.00 -6.10
C VAL A 100 14.12 15.93 -4.61
N SER A 101 12.88 16.19 -4.22
CA SER A 101 12.39 15.85 -2.89
C SER A 101 11.94 14.38 -2.88
N ILE A 102 12.45 13.62 -1.92
CA ILE A 102 12.13 12.20 -1.74
C ILE A 102 11.58 11.94 -0.34
N PRO A 103 10.90 10.81 -0.09
CA PRO A 103 10.36 10.50 1.22
C PRO A 103 11.42 10.49 2.31
N GLN A 104 10.99 10.84 3.52
CA GLN A 104 11.84 10.95 4.70
C GLN A 104 12.66 9.68 4.93
N TYR A 105 13.92 9.87 5.33
CA TYR A 105 14.85 8.80 5.62
C TYR A 105 14.29 7.79 6.63
N GLY A 106 14.53 6.51 6.36
CA GLY A 106 14.07 5.41 7.22
C GLY A 106 12.62 5.00 7.06
N THR A 107 11.85 5.65 6.17
CA THR A 107 10.47 5.24 5.84
C THR A 107 10.44 4.19 4.73
N ASP A 108 9.35 3.42 4.63
CA ASP A 108 9.14 2.46 3.54
C ASP A 108 9.15 3.13 2.16
N ALA A 109 8.53 4.30 2.06
CA ALA A 109 8.48 5.07 0.82
C ALA A 109 9.88 5.54 0.37
N PHE A 110 10.81 5.78 1.30
CA PHE A 110 12.20 6.08 1.00
C PHE A 110 12.87 4.94 0.22
N ARG A 111 12.67 3.68 0.63
CA ARG A 111 13.22 2.52 -0.08
C ARG A 111 12.71 2.41 -1.53
N SER A 112 11.47 2.82 -1.79
CA SER A 112 10.91 2.80 -3.14
C SER A 112 11.66 3.69 -4.13
N PHE A 113 12.22 4.82 -3.68
CA PHE A 113 13.05 5.66 -4.52
C PHE A 113 14.35 4.96 -4.94
N TRP A 114 14.97 4.21 -4.01
CA TRP A 114 16.18 3.43 -4.31
C TRP A 114 15.93 2.31 -5.32
N VAL A 115 14.79 1.63 -5.22
CA VAL A 115 14.41 0.62 -6.22
C VAL A 115 14.25 1.22 -7.61
N LEU A 116 13.64 2.42 -7.68
CA LEU A 116 13.52 3.16 -8.94
C LEU A 116 14.89 3.56 -9.48
N GLY A 117 15.73 4.13 -8.62
CA GLY A 117 17.09 4.55 -8.97
C GLY A 117 17.99 3.42 -9.44
N ASP A 118 17.97 2.29 -8.76
CA ASP A 118 18.69 1.06 -9.12
C ASP A 118 18.26 0.53 -10.50
N HIS A 119 16.96 0.52 -10.77
CA HIS A 119 16.44 0.02 -12.03
C HIS A 119 16.81 0.89 -13.25
N TYR A 120 16.83 2.21 -13.07
CA TYR A 120 17.13 3.18 -14.13
C TYR A 120 18.59 3.63 -14.16
N ASP A 121 19.48 2.97 -13.39
CA ASP A 121 20.91 3.31 -13.26
C ASP A 121 21.13 4.79 -12.95
N LEU A 122 20.29 5.38 -12.07
CA LEU A 122 20.42 6.76 -11.67
C LEU A 122 21.68 6.94 -10.81
N PRO A 123 22.52 7.95 -11.08
CA PRO A 123 23.73 8.21 -10.29
C PRO A 123 23.38 8.90 -8.96
N ILE A 124 22.63 8.19 -8.07
CA ILE A 124 22.02 8.75 -6.85
C ILE A 124 23.04 9.48 -5.99
N ASP A 125 24.28 8.97 -5.87
CA ASP A 125 25.36 9.60 -5.11
C ASP A 125 25.81 10.97 -5.67
N ARG A 126 25.48 11.27 -6.93
CA ARG A 126 25.83 12.52 -7.60
C ARG A 126 24.61 13.42 -7.86
N MET A 127 23.42 12.90 -7.58
CA MET A 127 22.19 13.67 -7.73
C MET A 127 21.98 14.62 -6.55
N LYS A 128 21.21 15.67 -6.79
CA LYS A 128 20.70 16.55 -5.75
C LYS A 128 19.35 16.05 -5.29
N TRP A 129 19.27 15.59 -4.06
CA TRP A 129 18.02 15.18 -3.46
C TRP A 129 17.97 15.49 -1.96
N ASP A 130 16.79 15.73 -1.45
CA ASP A 130 16.51 15.97 -0.04
C ASP A 130 15.46 14.96 0.45
N ALA A 131 15.78 14.25 1.54
CA ALA A 131 14.87 13.32 2.20
C ALA A 131 14.06 14.08 3.27
N GLU A 132 12.77 14.27 3.03
CA GLU A 132 11.93 15.13 3.84
C GLU A 132 10.47 14.64 3.92
N PRO A 133 9.68 15.12 4.92
CA PRO A 133 8.26 14.84 4.99
C PRO A 133 7.53 15.34 3.72
N PHE A 134 6.50 14.58 3.29
CA PHE A 134 5.76 14.89 2.06
C PHE A 134 5.27 16.35 1.98
N LEU A 135 4.70 16.88 3.05
CA LEU A 135 4.19 18.27 3.05
C LEU A 135 5.29 19.32 2.85
N GLN A 136 6.49 19.05 3.37
CA GLN A 136 7.64 19.92 3.14
C GLN A 136 8.08 19.87 1.68
N GLY A 137 8.24 18.67 1.12
CA GLY A 137 8.57 18.48 -0.30
C GLY A 137 7.52 19.08 -1.24
N ALA A 138 6.23 18.89 -0.93
CA ALA A 138 5.13 19.48 -1.67
C ALA A 138 5.20 21.03 -1.66
N THR A 139 5.45 21.64 -0.52
CA THR A 139 5.61 23.10 -0.40
C THR A 139 6.80 23.59 -1.23
N ARG A 140 7.94 22.90 -1.16
CA ARG A 140 9.13 23.25 -1.94
C ARG A 140 8.92 23.09 -3.44
N LEU A 141 8.17 22.04 -3.85
CA LEU A 141 7.80 21.87 -5.27
C LEU A 141 6.94 23.02 -5.77
N LEU A 142 5.94 23.43 -4.98
CA LEU A 142 5.07 24.56 -5.34
C LEU A 142 5.82 25.90 -5.39
N ASN A 143 6.83 26.08 -4.53
CA ASN A 143 7.66 27.30 -4.52
C ASN A 143 8.75 27.29 -5.61
N GLY A 144 9.08 26.13 -6.21
CA GLY A 144 10.13 25.99 -7.20
C GLY A 144 11.52 25.72 -6.61
N ASP A 145 11.62 25.43 -5.31
CA ASP A 145 12.87 25.08 -4.62
C ASP A 145 13.38 23.70 -5.02
N VAL A 146 12.47 22.82 -5.45
CA VAL A 146 12.77 21.51 -6.05
C VAL A 146 12.05 21.36 -7.40
N ASN A 147 12.62 20.54 -8.29
CA ASN A 147 12.10 20.31 -9.64
C ASN A 147 11.13 19.14 -9.69
N ALA A 148 11.34 18.16 -8.80
CA ALA A 148 10.57 16.92 -8.73
C ALA A 148 10.32 16.51 -7.28
N LEU A 149 9.20 15.82 -7.06
CA LEU A 149 8.81 15.19 -5.83
C LEU A 149 8.49 13.72 -6.12
N PHE A 150 9.21 12.80 -5.48
CA PHE A 150 8.87 11.39 -5.49
C PHE A 150 8.12 11.01 -4.22
N THR A 151 7.07 10.20 -4.34
CA THR A 151 6.35 9.65 -3.19
C THR A 151 5.67 8.32 -3.56
N THR A 152 5.34 7.53 -2.53
CA THR A 152 4.57 6.28 -2.67
C THR A 152 3.37 6.37 -1.75
N ARG A 153 2.17 6.54 -2.33
CA ARG A 153 0.90 6.79 -1.62
C ARG A 153 -0.26 6.18 -2.37
N SER A 154 -1.40 6.00 -1.72
CA SER A 154 -2.62 5.65 -2.43
C SER A 154 -3.02 6.75 -3.43
N MET A 155 -3.71 6.40 -4.51
CA MET A 155 -4.24 7.39 -5.46
C MET A 155 -5.33 8.29 -4.83
N ARG A 156 -5.80 7.97 -3.63
CA ARG A 156 -6.82 8.73 -2.88
C ARG A 156 -6.27 9.48 -1.68
N ASP A 157 -4.93 9.50 -1.50
CA ASP A 157 -4.31 10.22 -0.39
C ASP A 157 -4.69 11.71 -0.44
N ALA A 158 -5.29 12.18 0.65
CA ALA A 158 -5.83 13.55 0.71
C ALA A 158 -4.74 14.63 0.57
N GLN A 159 -3.52 14.36 1.06
CA GLN A 159 -2.41 15.32 0.93
C GLN A 159 -1.91 15.38 -0.52
N LEU A 160 -1.92 14.25 -1.23
CA LEU A 160 -1.55 14.19 -2.63
C LEU A 160 -2.58 14.94 -3.50
N ILE A 161 -3.87 14.72 -3.28
CA ILE A 161 -4.95 15.44 -3.98
C ILE A 161 -4.80 16.94 -3.72
N ARG A 162 -4.61 17.35 -2.47
CA ARG A 162 -4.46 18.76 -2.10
C ARG A 162 -3.25 19.41 -2.78
N LEU A 163 -2.15 18.70 -2.99
CA LEU A 163 -1.00 19.24 -3.72
C LEU A 163 -1.40 19.71 -5.14
N PHE A 164 -2.21 18.91 -5.85
CA PHE A 164 -2.67 19.29 -7.19
C PHE A 164 -3.67 20.44 -7.16
N GLU A 165 -4.57 20.48 -6.18
CA GLU A 165 -5.50 21.59 -5.95
C GLU A 165 -4.75 22.90 -5.65
N ASP A 166 -3.78 22.87 -4.72
CA ASP A 166 -2.97 24.03 -4.36
C ASP A 166 -2.12 24.53 -5.55
N ALA A 167 -1.60 23.63 -6.39
CA ALA A 167 -0.92 24.01 -7.63
C ALA A 167 -1.86 24.73 -8.57
N GLN A 168 -3.07 24.21 -8.78
CA GLN A 168 -4.07 24.84 -9.65
C GLN A 168 -4.46 26.23 -9.13
N LEU A 169 -4.68 26.41 -7.84
CA LEU A 169 -4.99 27.69 -7.21
C LEU A 169 -3.87 28.72 -7.40
N LYS A 170 -2.62 28.27 -7.45
CA LYS A 170 -1.43 29.11 -7.71
C LYS A 170 -1.15 29.32 -9.22
N GLY A 171 -1.96 28.75 -10.11
CA GLY A 171 -1.72 28.81 -11.56
C GLY A 171 -0.50 28.00 -12.02
N LEU A 172 -0.02 27.08 -11.18
CA LEU A 172 1.13 26.22 -11.50
C LEU A 172 0.66 24.96 -12.22
N LYS A 173 1.43 24.54 -13.23
CA LYS A 173 1.18 23.29 -13.95
C LYS A 173 2.12 22.21 -13.39
N LEU A 174 1.54 21.26 -12.65
CA LEU A 174 2.19 20.01 -12.28
C LEU A 174 1.84 18.91 -13.28
N HIS A 175 2.74 17.96 -13.47
CA HIS A 175 2.45 16.74 -14.20
C HIS A 175 3.14 15.54 -13.54
N LEU A 176 2.64 14.36 -13.87
CA LEU A 176 3.20 13.08 -13.42
C LEU A 176 4.12 12.53 -14.51
N VAL A 177 5.28 12.05 -14.10
CA VAL A 177 6.23 11.37 -14.98
C VAL A 177 5.95 9.86 -14.95
N PRO A 178 5.75 9.20 -16.11
CA PRO A 178 5.45 7.78 -16.15
C PRO A 178 6.67 6.92 -15.79
N ILE A 179 6.42 5.83 -15.05
CA ILE A 179 7.40 4.76 -14.80
C ILE A 179 7.10 3.63 -15.79
N ARG A 180 7.50 3.81 -17.05
CA ARG A 180 7.13 2.92 -18.15
C ARG A 180 7.62 1.50 -18.02
N GLN A 181 8.70 1.28 -17.24
CA GLN A 181 9.32 -0.04 -17.07
C GLN A 181 8.81 -0.77 -15.80
N ALA A 182 7.65 -0.40 -15.28
CA ALA A 182 7.09 -0.99 -14.07
C ALA A 182 6.98 -2.53 -14.13
N ALA A 183 6.64 -3.09 -15.30
CA ALA A 183 6.60 -4.54 -15.50
C ALA A 183 8.00 -5.19 -15.38
N ALA A 184 9.03 -4.55 -15.92
CA ALA A 184 10.41 -5.02 -15.79
C ALA A 184 10.94 -4.90 -14.36
N ILE A 185 10.54 -3.84 -13.63
CA ILE A 185 10.84 -3.69 -12.20
C ILE A 185 10.21 -4.85 -11.41
N ALA A 186 8.96 -5.20 -11.70
CA ALA A 186 8.25 -6.29 -11.04
C ALA A 186 8.93 -7.66 -11.23
N VAL A 187 9.57 -7.92 -12.38
CA VAL A 187 10.36 -9.14 -12.60
C VAL A 187 11.54 -9.23 -11.62
N LYS A 188 12.21 -8.11 -11.36
CA LYS A 188 13.35 -8.04 -10.42
C LYS A 188 12.92 -7.94 -8.95
N ARG A 189 11.73 -7.39 -8.71
CA ARG A 189 11.17 -7.09 -7.39
C ARG A 189 9.71 -7.54 -7.34
N PRO A 190 9.42 -8.83 -7.09
CA PRO A 190 8.07 -9.42 -7.19
C PRO A 190 7.00 -8.77 -6.29
N PHE A 191 7.41 -8.11 -5.20
CA PHE A 191 6.50 -7.34 -4.33
C PHE A 191 5.98 -6.04 -4.97
N LEU A 192 6.55 -5.60 -6.09
CA LEU A 192 6.04 -4.47 -6.86
C LEU A 192 5.12 -4.97 -7.97
N LYS A 193 4.08 -4.18 -8.26
CA LYS A 193 3.09 -4.48 -9.29
C LYS A 193 3.04 -3.33 -10.31
N PRO A 194 3.02 -3.60 -11.63
CA PRO A 194 2.71 -2.57 -12.60
C PRO A 194 1.25 -2.17 -12.45
N VAL A 195 1.00 -0.86 -12.40
CA VAL A 195 -0.35 -0.27 -12.32
C VAL A 195 -0.45 0.94 -13.22
N THR A 196 -1.68 1.38 -13.47
CA THR A 196 -1.97 2.59 -14.23
C THR A 196 -2.70 3.59 -13.33
N ILE A 197 -2.26 4.85 -13.33
CA ILE A 197 -3.04 5.96 -12.80
C ILE A 197 -3.93 6.45 -13.95
N PRO A 198 -5.27 6.32 -13.84
CA PRO A 198 -6.19 6.73 -14.90
C PRO A 198 -6.12 8.23 -15.17
N ALA A 199 -6.38 8.61 -16.41
CA ALA A 199 -6.49 10.02 -16.79
C ALA A 199 -7.53 10.73 -15.91
N GLY A 200 -7.19 11.94 -15.43
CA GLY A 200 -8.09 12.74 -14.61
C GLY A 200 -8.24 12.30 -13.16
N THR A 201 -7.41 11.36 -12.65
CA THR A 201 -7.48 10.87 -11.27
C THR A 201 -7.42 12.01 -10.23
N TYR A 202 -6.61 13.03 -10.44
CA TYR A 202 -6.41 14.12 -9.47
C TYR A 202 -7.21 15.37 -9.78
N THR A 203 -7.41 15.70 -11.05
CA THR A 203 -8.24 16.82 -11.50
C THR A 203 -8.94 16.45 -12.79
N GLY A 204 -10.24 16.78 -12.90
CA GLY A 204 -11.07 16.41 -14.07
C GLY A 204 -11.17 17.52 -15.13
N ALA A 205 -11.32 18.79 -14.73
CA ALA A 205 -11.51 19.91 -15.65
C ALA A 205 -10.26 20.17 -16.52
N THR A 206 -9.08 20.10 -15.92
CA THR A 206 -7.79 19.97 -16.62
C THR A 206 -7.19 18.66 -16.13
N PRO A 207 -7.33 17.57 -16.89
CA PRO A 207 -7.06 16.24 -16.36
C PRO A 207 -5.59 16.06 -15.97
N ILE A 208 -5.39 15.59 -14.74
CA ILE A 208 -4.08 15.18 -14.22
C ILE A 208 -4.20 13.73 -13.69
N PRO A 209 -3.43 12.78 -14.26
CA PRO A 209 -2.66 12.89 -15.48
C PRO A 209 -3.56 13.15 -16.71
N GLY A 210 -2.99 13.71 -17.81
CA GLY A 210 -3.73 13.99 -19.03
C GLY A 210 -4.08 12.75 -19.86
N ILE A 211 -3.40 11.65 -19.63
CA ILE A 211 -3.60 10.32 -20.23
C ILE A 211 -3.36 9.27 -19.15
N ASP A 212 -3.80 8.05 -19.37
CA ASP A 212 -3.48 6.92 -18.53
C ASP A 212 -1.96 6.77 -18.35
N LEU A 213 -1.51 6.77 -17.10
CA LEU A 213 -0.09 6.87 -16.76
C LEU A 213 0.41 5.57 -16.13
N PRO A 214 1.32 4.83 -16.82
CA PRO A 214 1.90 3.62 -16.25
C PRO A 214 2.87 3.97 -15.11
N THR A 215 2.77 3.22 -14.02
CA THR A 215 3.63 3.33 -12.85
C THR A 215 3.72 2.02 -12.10
N SER A 216 4.38 2.01 -10.95
CA SER A 216 4.51 0.85 -10.06
C SER A 216 3.77 1.08 -8.75
N SER A 217 3.35 0.00 -8.11
CA SER A 217 2.74 0.03 -6.78
C SER A 217 3.32 -1.06 -5.87
N VAL A 218 3.11 -0.89 -4.58
CA VAL A 218 3.37 -1.86 -3.54
C VAL A 218 2.11 -1.97 -2.67
N ASP A 219 1.71 -3.18 -2.31
CA ASP A 219 0.48 -3.34 -1.55
C ASP A 219 0.68 -3.01 -0.07
N ARG A 220 -0.32 -2.39 0.53
CA ARG A 220 -0.53 -2.40 1.98
C ARG A 220 -1.23 -3.70 2.33
N ILE A 221 -0.68 -4.42 3.30
CA ILE A 221 -1.18 -5.71 3.74
C ILE A 221 -1.46 -5.69 5.23
N LEU A 222 -2.46 -6.46 5.66
CA LEU A 222 -2.73 -6.74 7.06
C LEU A 222 -2.05 -8.06 7.42
N VAL A 223 -1.25 -8.03 8.48
CA VAL A 223 -0.52 -9.20 9.00
C VAL A 223 -0.78 -9.41 10.47
N SER A 224 -0.53 -10.63 10.95
CA SER A 224 -0.55 -10.97 12.37
C SER A 224 0.66 -11.85 12.74
N ARG A 225 0.84 -12.10 14.04
CA ARG A 225 1.66 -13.23 14.48
C ARG A 225 0.92 -14.55 14.22
N ASP A 226 1.65 -15.64 14.07
CA ASP A 226 1.11 -16.98 13.83
C ASP A 226 0.42 -17.58 15.07
N ASP A 227 0.78 -17.12 16.29
CA ASP A 227 0.20 -17.57 17.55
C ASP A 227 -1.18 -16.96 17.87
N ILE A 228 -1.67 -16.02 17.05
CA ILE A 228 -3.01 -15.47 17.23
C ILE A 228 -4.07 -16.53 16.90
N PRO A 229 -5.12 -16.70 17.73
CA PRO A 229 -6.12 -17.73 17.50
C PRO A 229 -6.75 -17.65 16.10
N ALA A 230 -6.72 -18.77 15.36
CA ALA A 230 -7.22 -18.86 13.99
C ALA A 230 -8.68 -18.41 13.85
N GLU A 231 -9.52 -18.69 14.86
CA GLU A 231 -10.93 -18.26 14.85
C GLU A 231 -11.09 -16.74 14.88
N ALA A 232 -10.23 -16.02 15.63
CA ALA A 232 -10.27 -14.57 15.69
C ALA A 232 -9.86 -13.95 14.33
N ILE A 233 -8.85 -14.51 13.67
CA ILE A 233 -8.40 -14.06 12.36
C ILE A 233 -9.41 -14.45 11.27
N ARG A 234 -9.99 -15.63 11.34
CA ARG A 234 -11.07 -16.06 10.43
C ARG A 234 -12.27 -15.11 10.50
N GLU A 235 -12.68 -14.74 11.70
CA GLU A 235 -13.78 -13.78 11.91
C GLU A 235 -13.43 -12.40 11.38
N LEU A 236 -12.19 -11.91 11.60
CA LEU A 236 -11.72 -10.65 11.03
C LEU A 236 -11.73 -10.69 9.50
N THR A 237 -11.21 -11.76 8.91
CA THR A 237 -11.18 -11.95 7.45
C THR A 237 -12.61 -12.00 6.89
N ARG A 238 -13.51 -12.75 7.53
CA ARG A 238 -14.92 -12.79 7.15
C ARG A 238 -15.53 -11.39 7.08
N ILE A 239 -15.31 -10.58 8.09
CA ILE A 239 -15.86 -9.22 8.14
C ILE A 239 -15.27 -8.34 7.05
N LEU A 240 -13.96 -8.41 6.80
CA LEU A 240 -13.30 -7.65 5.74
C LEU A 240 -13.91 -7.94 4.35
N PHE A 241 -14.30 -9.19 4.09
CA PHE A 241 -14.78 -9.62 2.79
C PHE A 241 -16.30 -9.57 2.65
N GLU A 242 -17.05 -10.06 3.62
CA GLU A 242 -18.51 -10.11 3.55
C GLU A 242 -19.15 -8.72 3.76
N HIS A 243 -18.50 -7.84 4.55
CA HIS A 243 -18.97 -6.47 4.77
C HIS A 243 -18.14 -5.42 4.01
N ARG A 244 -17.41 -5.83 2.95
CA ARG A 244 -16.58 -4.93 2.14
C ARG A 244 -17.36 -3.76 1.54
N LEU A 245 -18.63 -3.95 1.17
CA LEU A 245 -19.47 -2.87 0.65
C LEU A 245 -19.70 -1.77 1.70
N ASP A 246 -20.02 -2.15 2.94
CA ASP A 246 -20.17 -1.20 4.05
C ASP A 246 -18.85 -0.44 4.32
N LEU A 247 -17.72 -1.14 4.33
CA LEU A 247 -16.39 -0.52 4.41
C LEU A 247 -16.14 0.45 3.26
N THR A 248 -16.48 0.08 2.02
CA THR A 248 -16.24 0.89 0.81
C THR A 248 -17.06 2.18 0.82
N ILE A 249 -18.29 2.14 1.31
CA ILE A 249 -19.15 3.32 1.45
C ILE A 249 -18.53 4.31 2.45
N ARG A 250 -17.90 3.82 3.51
CA ARG A 250 -17.26 4.63 4.55
C ARG A 250 -15.88 5.12 4.13
N PHE A 251 -15.09 4.26 3.53
CA PHE A 251 -13.76 4.56 3.05
C PHE A 251 -13.45 3.80 1.76
N SER A 252 -13.49 4.50 0.65
CA SER A 252 -13.48 3.90 -0.69
C SER A 252 -12.24 3.06 -1.03
N LEU A 253 -11.11 3.22 -0.33
CA LEU A 253 -9.95 2.34 -0.47
C LEU A 253 -10.25 0.89 -0.08
N ALA A 254 -11.25 0.65 0.77
CA ALA A 254 -11.67 -0.69 1.14
C ALA A 254 -12.17 -1.54 -0.06
N SER A 255 -12.54 -0.90 -1.18
CA SER A 255 -12.88 -1.62 -2.42
C SER A 255 -11.71 -2.44 -2.98
N ALA A 256 -10.48 -2.09 -2.64
CA ALA A 256 -9.27 -2.78 -3.07
C ALA A 256 -8.90 -3.99 -2.18
N ILE A 257 -9.59 -4.18 -1.05
CA ILE A 257 -9.34 -5.33 -0.17
C ILE A 257 -9.51 -6.62 -0.98
N SER A 258 -8.47 -7.45 -0.97
CA SER A 258 -8.42 -8.70 -1.74
C SER A 258 -7.63 -9.79 -1.02
N GLN A 259 -7.84 -11.02 -1.46
CA GLN A 259 -7.03 -12.15 -1.03
C GLN A 259 -5.60 -11.97 -1.52
N PRO A 260 -4.59 -12.21 -0.66
CA PRO A 260 -3.18 -12.16 -1.05
C PRO A 260 -2.84 -13.19 -2.13
N ASP A 261 -2.16 -12.74 -3.17
CA ASP A 261 -1.68 -13.63 -4.24
C ASP A 261 -0.41 -14.37 -3.81
N GLN A 262 -0.58 -15.61 -3.35
CA GLN A 262 0.52 -16.47 -2.90
C GLN A 262 1.48 -16.89 -4.03
N THR A 263 1.09 -16.74 -5.29
CA THR A 263 1.91 -17.17 -6.44
C THR A 263 2.98 -16.15 -6.82
N ARG A 264 2.87 -14.91 -6.37
CA ARG A 264 3.76 -13.79 -6.75
C ARG A 264 4.92 -13.54 -5.79
N GLY A 265 5.27 -14.51 -4.94
CA GLY A 265 6.47 -14.41 -4.11
C GLY A 265 6.34 -13.45 -2.93
N LEU A 266 5.13 -13.27 -2.39
CA LEU A 266 4.99 -12.85 -1.00
C LEU A 266 5.65 -13.94 -0.16
N SER A 267 6.76 -13.60 0.47
CA SER A 267 7.49 -14.53 1.35
C SER A 267 6.75 -14.79 2.67
N VAL A 268 5.57 -14.20 2.85
CA VAL A 268 4.77 -14.30 4.08
C VAL A 268 3.60 -15.24 3.81
N PRO A 269 3.54 -16.41 4.47
CA PRO A 269 2.42 -17.33 4.33
C PRO A 269 1.12 -16.76 4.90
N LEU A 270 -0.03 -17.29 4.46
CA LEU A 270 -1.32 -16.96 5.03
C LEU A 270 -1.39 -17.38 6.51
N HIS A 271 -2.18 -16.63 7.28
CA HIS A 271 -2.58 -17.06 8.59
C HIS A 271 -3.64 -18.17 8.47
N ASP A 272 -3.56 -19.22 9.30
CA ASP A 272 -4.47 -20.37 9.25
C ASP A 272 -5.95 -19.96 9.27
N GLY A 273 -6.30 -18.94 10.06
CA GLY A 273 -7.66 -18.40 10.11
C GLY A 273 -8.09 -17.70 8.82
N ALA A 274 -7.18 -17.00 8.15
CA ALA A 274 -7.45 -16.37 6.86
C ALA A 274 -7.58 -17.42 5.76
N GLU A 275 -6.69 -18.40 5.74
CA GLU A 275 -6.72 -19.52 4.81
C GLU A 275 -8.03 -20.31 4.95
N ALA A 276 -8.43 -20.65 6.17
CA ALA A 276 -9.70 -21.34 6.44
C ALA A 276 -10.94 -20.55 5.96
N PHE A 277 -10.86 -19.22 5.94
CA PHE A 277 -11.92 -18.40 5.34
C PHE A 277 -11.88 -18.46 3.81
N TYR A 278 -10.71 -18.35 3.21
CA TYR A 278 -10.58 -18.34 1.74
C TYR A 278 -10.96 -19.69 1.11
N LEU A 279 -10.64 -20.79 1.78
CA LEU A 279 -10.93 -22.16 1.32
C LEU A 279 -12.34 -22.66 1.71
N ARG A 280 -13.16 -21.84 2.40
CA ARG A 280 -14.47 -22.29 2.94
C ARG A 280 -15.46 -22.82 1.90
N ASP A 281 -15.36 -22.33 0.66
CA ASP A 281 -16.23 -22.71 -0.44
C ASP A 281 -15.58 -23.77 -1.37
N GLU A 282 -14.33 -24.17 -1.10
CA GLU A 282 -13.68 -25.27 -1.82
C GLU A 282 -14.17 -26.64 -1.31
N PRO A 283 -14.54 -27.56 -2.21
CA PRO A 283 -14.95 -28.90 -1.79
C PRO A 283 -13.79 -29.57 -1.04
N SER A 284 -14.08 -30.21 0.09
CA SER A 284 -13.04 -30.96 0.82
C SER A 284 -12.53 -32.13 -0.03
N PHE A 285 -11.28 -32.56 0.22
CA PHE A 285 -10.69 -33.74 -0.43
C PHE A 285 -11.61 -34.96 -0.42
N ILE A 286 -12.38 -35.14 0.65
CA ILE A 286 -13.38 -36.22 0.78
C ILE A 286 -14.55 -36.01 -0.18
N GLN A 287 -15.00 -34.78 -0.36
CA GLN A 287 -16.09 -34.45 -1.32
C GLN A 287 -15.64 -34.60 -2.76
N GLU A 288 -14.43 -34.16 -3.11
CA GLU A 288 -13.87 -34.34 -4.45
C GLU A 288 -13.59 -35.81 -4.80
N ASN A 289 -13.23 -36.62 -3.79
CA ASN A 289 -12.86 -38.02 -3.97
C ASN A 289 -13.91 -39.00 -3.42
N ALA A 290 -15.14 -38.53 -3.19
CA ALA A 290 -16.21 -39.36 -2.60
C ALA A 290 -16.51 -40.62 -3.45
N GLU A 291 -16.57 -40.47 -4.79
CA GLU A 291 -16.81 -41.61 -5.71
C GLU A 291 -15.66 -42.63 -5.70
N PRO A 292 -14.36 -42.23 -5.85
CA PRO A 292 -13.25 -43.17 -5.75
C PRO A 292 -13.13 -43.82 -4.39
N LEU A 293 -13.40 -43.10 -3.29
CA LEU A 293 -13.34 -43.62 -1.93
C LEU A 293 -14.47 -44.62 -1.64
N ALA A 294 -15.67 -44.39 -2.20
CA ALA A 294 -16.80 -45.32 -2.09
C ALA A 294 -16.57 -46.64 -2.83
N LEU A 295 -15.67 -46.67 -3.84
CA LEU A 295 -15.30 -47.88 -4.56
C LEU A 295 -14.21 -48.68 -3.87
N MET A 296 -13.59 -48.18 -2.82
CA MET A 296 -12.56 -48.86 -2.00
C MET A 296 -13.13 -49.57 -0.76
N VAL A 297 -14.42 -49.42 -0.44
CA VAL A 297 -15.14 -50.09 0.62
C VAL A 297 -16.01 -51.21 0.06
#